data_75afeda32eb2106dd5c61bece5fb3087
#
_entry.id   75afeda32eb2106dd5c61bece5fb3087
#
_cell.length_a   1.000
_cell.length_b   1.000
_cell.length_c   1.000
_cell.angle_alpha   90.00
_cell.angle_beta   90.00
_cell.angle_gamma   90.00
#
_symmetry.space_group_name_H-M   'P 1'
#
loop_
_entity.id
_entity.type
_entity.pdbx_description
1 polymer ?
#
loop_
_entity_poly.entity_id
_entity_poly.type
_entity_poly.pdbx_seq_one_letter_code
_entity_poly.pdbx_strand_id
1 'polypeptide(L)'
;MGPLFFDPEGADFTVWLDRFKNEVYRNWLIPQAVLLGIRGHVDLEFTVERDGSVTGLKLVKSIGNAALDKAAANAILAGRFLPLPSDFAPPRVTMQVSFYYGEGPQG
;
A
#
# COMPACT_ATOMS: atom_id res chain seq x y z
N MET A 1 8.50 0.92 -1.55
CA MET A 1 7.37 0.12 -1.05
C MET A 1 7.75 -1.34 -1.12
N GLY A 2 7.52 -2.07 -0.03
CA GLY A 2 7.77 -3.50 0.01
C GLY A 2 6.68 -4.30 -0.68
N PRO A 3 6.78 -5.65 -0.64
CA PRO A 3 5.76 -6.50 -1.22
C PRO A 3 4.44 -6.37 -0.44
N LEU A 4 3.32 -6.64 -1.14
CA LEU A 4 2.02 -6.74 -0.50
C LEU A 4 1.85 -8.16 0.04
N PHE A 5 1.30 -8.24 1.24
CA PHE A 5 0.97 -9.52 1.88
C PHE A 5 -0.54 -9.72 1.86
N PHE A 6 -1.00 -10.76 1.20
CA PHE A 6 -2.40 -11.15 1.12
C PHE A 6 -2.51 -12.55 0.53
N ASP A 7 -3.69 -13.15 0.63
CA ASP A 7 -3.95 -14.46 0.06
C ASP A 7 -4.67 -14.29 -1.30
N PRO A 8 -4.01 -14.61 -2.42
CA PRO A 8 -4.63 -14.53 -3.74
C PRO A 8 -5.59 -15.68 -4.05
N GLU A 9 -5.66 -16.70 -3.20
CA GLU A 9 -6.54 -17.87 -3.35
C GLU A 9 -6.48 -18.48 -4.76
N GLY A 10 -5.28 -18.57 -5.32
CA GLY A 10 -5.07 -19.16 -6.65
C GLY A 10 -5.34 -18.23 -7.82
N ALA A 11 -5.82 -17.02 -7.58
CA ALA A 11 -6.07 -16.05 -8.66
C ALA A 11 -4.77 -15.40 -9.13
N ASP A 12 -4.77 -14.95 -10.39
CA ASP A 12 -3.63 -14.24 -10.98
C ASP A 12 -3.76 -12.74 -10.72
N PHE A 13 -2.96 -12.23 -9.80
CA PHE A 13 -2.91 -10.81 -9.45
C PHE A 13 -1.82 -10.03 -10.17
N THR A 14 -1.14 -10.62 -11.17
CA THR A 14 0.04 -9.99 -11.79
C THR A 14 -0.26 -8.60 -12.35
N VAL A 15 -1.30 -8.47 -13.17
CA VAL A 15 -1.68 -7.18 -13.77
C VAL A 15 -2.18 -6.23 -12.69
N TRP A 16 -3.00 -6.74 -11.78
CA TRP A 16 -3.55 -5.92 -10.68
C TRP A 16 -2.44 -5.33 -9.81
N LEU A 17 -1.46 -6.15 -9.44
CA LEU A 17 -0.32 -5.71 -8.61
C LEU A 17 0.53 -4.67 -9.32
N ASP A 18 0.79 -4.86 -10.62
CA ASP A 18 1.55 -3.91 -11.40
C ASP A 18 0.87 -2.54 -11.44
N ARG A 19 -0.42 -2.52 -11.71
CA ARG A 19 -1.23 -1.30 -11.72
C ARG A 19 -1.33 -0.67 -10.35
N PHE A 20 -1.48 -1.48 -9.31
CA PHE A 20 -1.51 -1.01 -7.93
C PHE A 20 -0.22 -0.28 -7.56
N LYS A 21 0.93 -0.88 -7.84
CA LYS A 21 2.23 -0.29 -7.55
C LYS A 21 2.41 1.05 -8.26
N ASN A 22 2.10 1.09 -9.54
CA ASN A 22 2.24 2.31 -10.34
C ASN A 22 1.35 3.43 -9.78
N GLU A 23 0.12 3.11 -9.42
CA GLU A 23 -0.83 4.07 -8.86
C GLU A 23 -0.37 4.60 -7.51
N VAL A 24 0.11 3.71 -6.63
CA VAL A 24 0.60 4.10 -5.31
C VAL A 24 1.83 4.99 -5.43
N TYR A 25 2.82 4.61 -6.24
CA TYR A 25 4.02 5.42 -6.41
C TYR A 25 3.69 6.80 -6.95
N ARG A 26 2.73 6.92 -7.86
CA ARG A 26 2.31 8.20 -8.40
C ARG A 26 1.71 9.12 -7.35
N ASN A 27 1.04 8.56 -6.35
CA ASN A 27 0.34 9.31 -5.31
C ASN A 27 1.13 9.42 -4.01
N TRP A 28 2.31 8.81 -3.93
CA TRP A 28 3.15 8.84 -2.74
C TRP A 28 4.03 10.09 -2.77
N LEU A 29 3.47 11.17 -2.23
CA LEU A 29 4.13 12.48 -2.22
C LEU A 29 4.91 12.65 -0.93
N ILE A 30 6.22 12.41 -0.99
CA ILE A 30 7.10 12.44 0.20
C ILE A 30 7.58 13.86 0.43
N PRO A 31 7.32 14.47 1.62
CA PRO A 31 7.88 15.78 1.96
C PRO A 31 9.40 15.71 2.04
N GLN A 32 10.09 16.49 1.21
CA GLN A 32 11.57 16.43 1.14
C GLN A 32 12.24 16.74 2.46
N ALA A 33 11.71 17.69 3.21
CA ALA A 33 12.31 18.14 4.48
C ALA A 33 12.40 17.02 5.52
N VAL A 34 11.57 15.98 5.42
CA VAL A 34 11.54 14.88 6.40
C VAL A 34 12.40 13.69 5.98
N LEU A 35 13.02 13.72 4.80
CA LEU A 35 13.88 12.63 4.33
C LEU A 35 15.27 12.66 4.96
N LEU A 36 15.67 13.78 5.55
CA LEU A 36 17.01 13.94 6.11
C LEU A 36 17.12 13.15 7.42
N GLY A 37 17.87 12.06 7.38
CA GLY A 37 18.18 11.27 8.56
C GLY A 37 17.07 10.36 9.07
N ILE A 38 15.92 10.32 8.42
CA ILE A 38 14.83 9.43 8.84
C ILE A 38 15.00 8.05 8.22
N ARG A 39 14.94 7.03 9.07
CA ARG A 39 15.03 5.63 8.67
C ARG A 39 13.91 4.83 9.33
N GLY A 40 13.35 3.90 8.59
CA GLY A 40 12.32 3.02 9.09
C GLY A 40 11.23 2.79 8.06
N HIS A 41 10.09 2.34 8.52
CA HIS A 41 8.97 2.05 7.64
C HIS A 41 7.63 2.30 8.33
N VAL A 42 6.62 2.49 7.48
CA VAL A 42 5.22 2.59 7.89
C VAL A 42 4.53 1.33 7.40
N ASP A 43 3.82 0.64 8.28
CA ASP A 43 3.02 -0.53 7.91
C ASP A 43 1.55 -0.17 7.90
N LEU A 44 0.88 -0.45 6.80
CA LEU A 44 -0.54 -0.21 6.61
C LEU A 44 -1.26 -1.51 6.30
N GLU A 45 -2.48 -1.63 6.84
CA GLU A 45 -3.42 -2.68 6.49
C GLU A 45 -4.66 -2.03 5.88
N PHE A 46 -5.19 -2.61 4.83
CA PHE A 46 -6.38 -2.10 4.17
C PHE A 46 -7.14 -3.22 3.47
N THR A 47 -8.40 -2.97 3.18
CA THR A 47 -9.24 -3.91 2.43
C THR A 47 -9.53 -3.33 1.05
N VAL A 48 -9.40 -4.17 0.02
CA VAL A 48 -9.80 -3.83 -1.34
C VAL A 48 -11.11 -4.55 -1.64
N GLU A 49 -12.14 -3.79 -2.00
CA GLU A 49 -13.44 -4.32 -2.38
C GLU A 49 -13.43 -4.82 -3.82
N ARG A 50 -14.46 -5.55 -4.20
CA ARG A 50 -14.56 -6.13 -5.56
C ARG A 50 -14.36 -5.09 -6.66
N ASP A 51 -14.86 -3.88 -6.48
CA ASP A 51 -14.75 -2.80 -7.48
C ASP A 51 -13.42 -2.06 -7.46
N GLY A 52 -12.49 -2.45 -6.58
CA GLY A 52 -11.18 -1.80 -6.44
C GLY A 52 -11.13 -0.70 -5.40
N SER A 53 -12.24 -0.35 -4.77
CA SER A 53 -12.25 0.67 -3.72
C SER A 53 -11.56 0.16 -2.45
N VAL A 54 -10.94 1.07 -1.71
CA VAL A 54 -10.23 0.75 -0.47
C VAL A 54 -11.07 1.14 0.73
N THR A 55 -11.17 0.22 1.69
CA THR A 55 -11.87 0.44 2.95
C THR A 55 -11.00 -0.03 4.12
N GLY A 56 -11.33 0.39 5.33
CA GLY A 56 -10.71 -0.13 6.54
C GLY A 56 -9.21 0.10 6.66
N LEU A 57 -8.70 1.21 6.12
CA LEU A 57 -7.28 1.52 6.21
C LEU A 57 -6.87 1.72 7.66
N LYS A 58 -5.83 1.00 8.08
CA LYS A 58 -5.27 1.08 9.43
C LYS A 58 -3.78 1.29 9.38
N LEU A 59 -3.29 2.17 10.26
CA LEU A 59 -1.87 2.32 10.53
C LEU A 59 -1.49 1.23 11.53
N VAL A 60 -0.77 0.19 11.05
CA VAL A 60 -0.33 -0.92 11.89
C VAL A 60 0.95 -0.57 12.63
N LYS A 61 1.88 0.12 11.95
CA LYS A 61 3.12 0.58 12.54
C LYS A 61 3.48 1.96 12.02
N SER A 62 3.62 2.92 12.96
CA SER A 62 4.09 4.26 12.66
C SER A 62 5.62 4.32 12.61
N ILE A 63 6.16 5.17 11.73
CA ILE A 63 7.60 5.50 11.73
C ILE A 63 7.95 6.53 12.81
N GLY A 64 6.93 7.05 13.51
CA GLY A 64 7.13 8.09 14.51
C GLY A 64 7.15 9.50 13.94
N ASN A 65 6.76 9.66 12.68
CA ASN A 65 6.67 10.96 11.99
C ASN A 65 5.31 11.03 11.31
N ALA A 66 4.45 11.93 11.77
CA ALA A 66 3.08 12.04 11.30
C ALA A 66 3.00 12.38 9.81
N ALA A 67 3.92 13.20 9.30
CA ALA A 67 3.93 13.57 7.88
C ALA A 67 4.22 12.38 6.97
N LEU A 68 5.15 11.51 7.38
CA LEU A 68 5.48 10.30 6.62
C LEU A 68 4.40 9.25 6.72
N ASP A 69 3.80 9.07 7.90
CA ASP A 69 2.66 8.16 8.09
C ASP A 69 1.50 8.59 7.18
N LYS A 70 1.22 9.90 7.16
CA LYS A 70 0.14 10.46 6.36
C LYS A 70 0.41 10.34 4.86
N ALA A 71 1.67 10.56 4.43
CA ALA A 71 2.04 10.42 3.03
C ALA A 71 1.81 8.99 2.53
N ALA A 72 2.17 7.99 3.33
CA ALA A 72 1.94 6.59 2.99
C ALA A 72 0.44 6.27 2.91
N ALA A 73 -0.33 6.70 3.92
CA ALA A 73 -1.77 6.48 3.93
C ALA A 73 -2.46 7.15 2.74
N ASN A 74 -2.09 8.38 2.43
CA ASN A 74 -2.66 9.11 1.29
C ASN A 74 -2.32 8.46 -0.05
N ALA A 75 -1.15 7.83 -0.18
CA ALA A 75 -0.78 7.11 -1.40
C ALA A 75 -1.77 6.00 -1.71
N ILE A 76 -2.27 5.31 -0.69
CA ILE A 76 -3.30 4.29 -0.84
C ILE A 76 -4.68 4.93 -1.09
N LEU A 77 -5.04 5.92 -0.26
CA LEU A 77 -6.39 6.51 -0.32
C LEU A 77 -6.65 7.33 -1.58
N ALA A 78 -5.62 7.95 -2.14
CA ALA A 78 -5.73 8.75 -3.37
C ALA A 78 -5.71 7.89 -4.63
N GLY A 79 -5.33 6.63 -4.53
CA GLY A 79 -5.21 5.73 -5.66
C GLY A 79 -6.56 5.31 -6.22
N ARG A 80 -6.58 5.06 -7.54
CA ARG A 80 -7.73 4.47 -8.22
C ARG A 80 -7.29 3.12 -8.75
N PHE A 81 -7.78 2.07 -8.12
CA PHE A 81 -7.32 0.72 -8.40
C PHE A 81 -8.31 -0.02 -9.28
N LEU A 82 -7.80 -0.98 -10.04
CA LEU A 82 -8.62 -1.85 -10.87
C LEU A 82 -9.56 -2.69 -9.99
N PRO A 83 -10.69 -3.12 -10.51
CA PRO A 83 -11.46 -4.18 -9.86
C PRO A 83 -10.59 -5.40 -9.60
N LEU A 84 -10.93 -6.17 -8.59
CA LEU A 84 -10.23 -7.41 -8.29
C LEU A 84 -10.28 -8.36 -9.50
N PRO A 85 -9.25 -9.21 -9.69
CA PRO A 85 -9.25 -10.16 -10.80
C PRO A 85 -10.52 -11.02 -10.84
N SER A 86 -11.00 -11.31 -12.04
CA SER A 86 -12.24 -12.07 -12.22
C SER A 86 -12.16 -13.50 -11.69
N ASP A 87 -10.94 -14.06 -11.63
CA ASP A 87 -10.69 -15.40 -11.09
C ASP A 87 -10.53 -15.43 -9.56
N PHE A 88 -10.58 -14.26 -8.92
CA PHE A 88 -10.57 -14.15 -7.46
C PHE A 88 -12.02 -14.20 -6.97
N ALA A 89 -12.39 -15.30 -6.29
CA ALA A 89 -13.79 -15.53 -5.91
C ALA A 89 -14.33 -14.65 -4.77
N PRO A 90 -13.56 -14.33 -3.71
CA PRO A 90 -14.09 -13.54 -2.59
C PRO A 90 -14.52 -12.11 -2.99
N PRO A 91 -15.46 -11.51 -2.25
CA PRO A 91 -15.94 -10.15 -2.57
C PRO A 91 -14.94 -9.04 -2.19
N ARG A 92 -13.94 -9.37 -1.38
CA ARG A 92 -12.92 -8.42 -0.93
C ARG A 92 -11.66 -9.15 -0.49
N VAL A 93 -10.57 -8.40 -0.34
CA VAL A 93 -9.30 -8.97 0.15
C VAL A 93 -8.64 -7.95 1.09
N THR A 94 -8.11 -8.43 2.22
CA THR A 94 -7.31 -7.61 3.13
C THR A 94 -5.85 -7.76 2.79
N MET A 95 -5.17 -6.62 2.66
CA MET A 95 -3.76 -6.56 2.28
C MET A 95 -2.96 -5.78 3.31
N GLN A 96 -1.67 -6.10 3.42
CA GLN A 96 -0.73 -5.36 4.25
C GLN A 96 0.48 -4.98 3.40
N VAL A 97 0.97 -3.75 3.59
CA VAL A 97 2.11 -3.22 2.83
C VAL A 97 2.97 -2.35 3.73
N SER A 98 4.28 -2.34 3.45
CA SER A 98 5.24 -1.49 4.15
C SER A 98 5.78 -0.41 3.20
N PHE A 99 5.88 0.83 3.70
CA PHE A 99 6.48 1.95 3.00
C PHE A 99 7.81 2.27 3.67
N TYR A 100 8.91 2.08 2.95
CA TYR A 100 10.26 2.24 3.50
C TYR A 100 10.81 3.63 3.25
N TYR A 101 11.42 4.20 4.27
CA TYR A 101 12.10 5.49 4.21
C TYR A 101 13.54 5.31 4.70
N GLY A 102 14.51 5.65 3.86
CA GLY A 102 15.93 5.56 4.22
C GLY A 102 16.47 4.15 4.39
N GLU A 103 15.66 3.12 4.16
CA GLU A 103 16.08 1.72 4.16
C GLU A 103 15.31 0.94 3.09
N GLY A 104 15.85 -0.19 2.68
CA GLY A 104 15.19 -1.06 1.71
C GLY A 104 14.36 -2.14 2.38
N PRO A 105 13.52 -2.83 1.60
CA PRO A 105 12.66 -3.90 2.13
C PRO A 105 13.42 -5.12 2.62
N GLN A 106 14.68 -5.24 2.28
CA GLN A 106 15.51 -6.35 2.76
C GLN A 106 16.12 -6.08 4.11
N GLY A 107 16.02 -4.90 4.56
CA GLY A 107 16.45 -4.39 5.85
C GLY A 107 17.61 -5.03 6.52
#